data_89c2cc98cee35f0bc0de1d67b372e93a
#
_entry.id   89c2cc98cee35f0bc0de1d67b372e93a
#
_cell.length_a   1.000
_cell.length_b   1.000
_cell.length_c   1.000
_cell.angle_alpha   90.00
_cell.angle_beta   90.00
_cell.angle_gamma   90.00
#
_symmetry.space_group_name_H-M   'P 1'
#
loop_
_entity.id
_entity.type
_entity.pdbx_description
1 polymer ?
#
loop_
_entity_poly.entity_id
_entity_poly.type
_entity_poly.pdbx_seq_one_letter_code
_entity_poly.pdbx_strand_id
1 'polypeptide(L)'
;VLRPWHLAPILSLRTPALAVFASLALAACSGGPSGMPGFDTGSPGAGQGQPASTGQTIGNGKVKVGLILPLTAEGQGAVVGNSLRNAAEMALAEFPGADLTLLVKDDRGTPEGAQAGTQEALREGAELIIGPLFAPSVQAAAQVARSANRPVMAFSSDSNVATRGVYLLSFPPENDVNRVIGYASAQGKKSFAALVPDTAYGKVVEAAFQQAVADRGARTVAIERFSGDANSMRAAVGRLAPSLPQADALFVPAAADTMPALGLALQQGGFDPTKVKPLGTGVWNDGAVARVPAIQGGWFASPDTAGFNAFAGRYQQRFNSAPTRTATLAYDAVSLAAALARTQGSQRFSEAVLTNASGFAGADGVFRFRPDGQNERGLAVLELRNGQIVTVNAAPRDLGPKTQ
;
A
#
# COMPACT_ATOMS: atom_id res chain seq x y z
N VAL A 1 7.84 -15.80 -62.63
CA VAL A 1 6.67 -16.12 -63.45
C VAL A 1 5.46 -15.55 -62.75
N LEU A 2 5.04 -14.40 -63.28
CA LEU A 2 3.67 -13.92 -63.57
C LEU A 2 2.61 -13.88 -62.45
N ARG A 3 2.25 -12.66 -62.13
CA ARG A 3 0.95 -12.06 -61.74
C ARG A 3 -0.22 -12.53 -62.69
N PRO A 4 -1.53 -12.14 -62.58
CA PRO A 4 -2.07 -10.94 -61.90
C PRO A 4 -3.55 -11.02 -61.39
N TRP A 5 -4.00 -9.94 -60.66
CA TRP A 5 -5.23 -9.14 -60.76
C TRP A 5 -6.59 -9.76 -60.44
N HIS A 6 -7.41 -9.15 -59.57
CA HIS A 6 -8.51 -8.26 -59.98
C HIS A 6 -9.12 -7.46 -58.84
N LEU A 7 -9.45 -6.24 -59.21
CA LEU A 7 -10.05 -5.10 -58.55
C LEU A 7 -11.55 -5.29 -58.16
N ALA A 8 -11.95 -4.46 -57.21
CA ALA A 8 -13.16 -3.94 -56.64
C ALA A 8 -14.48 -4.01 -57.48
N PRO A 9 -15.67 -3.65 -56.98
CA PRO A 9 -15.97 -2.25 -56.67
C PRO A 9 -16.89 -1.95 -55.44
N ILE A 10 -16.79 -0.70 -55.06
CA ILE A 10 -17.58 0.19 -54.24
C ILE A 10 -19.09 0.18 -54.60
N LEU A 11 -19.99 0.18 -53.61
CA LEU A 11 -21.29 0.85 -53.75
C LEU A 11 -21.74 1.51 -52.45
N SER A 12 -21.88 2.81 -52.54
CA SER A 12 -22.45 3.75 -51.59
C SER A 12 -24.00 3.75 -51.75
N LEU A 13 -24.71 4.05 -50.62
CA LEU A 13 -26.02 4.75 -50.60
C LEU A 13 -26.38 5.00 -49.13
N ARG A 14 -26.22 6.23 -48.61
CA ARG A 14 -27.20 7.32 -48.51
C ARG A 14 -28.31 7.10 -47.48
N THR A 15 -28.20 7.92 -46.46
CA THR A 15 -29.20 8.31 -45.46
C THR A 15 -30.54 8.77 -46.10
N PRO A 16 -31.65 8.81 -45.32
CA PRO A 16 -32.09 10.11 -44.89
C PRO A 16 -32.55 10.22 -43.40
N ALA A 17 -32.40 11.43 -42.90
CA ALA A 17 -32.96 11.96 -41.67
C ALA A 17 -34.45 12.30 -41.82
N LEU A 18 -35.18 12.37 -40.70
CA LEU A 18 -36.31 13.28 -40.37
C LEU A 18 -36.77 12.88 -38.96
N ALA A 19 -36.62 13.68 -37.97
CA ALA A 19 -37.21 14.95 -37.57
C ALA A 19 -38.48 14.80 -36.72
N VAL A 20 -38.33 15.25 -35.46
CA VAL A 20 -39.25 16.11 -34.69
C VAL A 20 -40.59 15.55 -34.22
N PHE A 21 -40.81 15.53 -32.89
CA PHE A 21 -41.84 16.37 -32.26
C PHE A 21 -41.62 16.48 -30.74
N ALA A 22 -41.47 17.72 -30.29
CA ALA A 22 -41.57 18.17 -28.92
C ALA A 22 -43.03 18.25 -28.49
N SER A 23 -43.31 18.00 -27.23
CA SER A 23 -44.49 18.54 -26.56
C SER A 23 -44.19 18.86 -25.12
N LEU A 24 -44.08 20.15 -24.85
CA LEU A 24 -44.22 20.79 -23.54
C LEU A 24 -45.65 20.65 -23.04
N ALA A 25 -45.84 20.43 -21.76
CA ALA A 25 -47.04 20.88 -21.04
C ALA A 25 -46.63 21.37 -19.65
N LEU A 26 -46.64 22.69 -19.49
CA LEU A 26 -46.76 23.39 -18.23
C LEU A 26 -48.21 23.45 -17.74
N ALA A 27 -48.45 23.32 -16.45
CA ALA A 27 -49.54 23.93 -15.71
C ALA A 27 -49.16 23.92 -14.22
N ALA A 28 -48.89 24.95 -13.65
CA ALA A 28 -49.29 26.18 -13.08
C ALA A 28 -50.24 26.05 -11.88
N CYS A 29 -49.75 26.64 -10.80
CA CYS A 29 -50.24 27.11 -9.51
C CYS A 29 -51.76 27.37 -9.33
N SER A 30 -52.23 27.13 -8.07
CA SER A 30 -53.03 28.08 -7.26
C SER A 30 -53.34 27.37 -5.94
N GLY A 31 -53.16 27.86 -4.72
CA GLY A 31 -53.48 29.12 -4.12
C GLY A 31 -54.22 28.79 -2.83
N GLY A 32 -53.74 29.20 -1.61
CA GLY A 32 -54.19 28.90 -0.25
C GLY A 32 -55.61 29.35 0.11
N PRO A 33 -56.03 29.66 1.37
CA PRO A 33 -55.33 29.65 2.67
C PRO A 33 -56.11 29.06 3.86
N SER A 34 -55.48 28.95 5.04
CA SER A 34 -55.99 29.13 6.40
C SER A 34 -56.78 28.00 7.12
N GLY A 35 -56.27 27.58 8.27
CA GLY A 35 -57.01 26.91 9.32
C GLY A 35 -56.11 26.20 10.32
N MET A 36 -55.77 26.81 11.47
CA MET A 36 -55.30 26.15 12.71
C MET A 36 -56.53 25.91 13.61
N PRO A 37 -56.43 25.16 14.72
CA PRO A 37 -55.47 24.11 15.19
C PRO A 37 -56.17 22.80 15.61
N GLY A 38 -55.40 21.71 15.60
CA GLY A 38 -55.80 20.48 16.25
C GLY A 38 -54.56 19.79 16.89
N PHE A 39 -54.52 19.72 18.21
CA PHE A 39 -53.54 18.93 18.92
C PHE A 39 -53.79 17.44 18.63
N ASP A 40 -52.80 16.78 18.05
CA ASP A 40 -52.77 15.32 18.04
C ASP A 40 -51.38 14.83 18.43
N THR A 41 -51.37 14.02 19.46
CA THR A 41 -50.20 13.37 20.04
C THR A 41 -49.67 12.29 19.08
N GLY A 42 -48.83 12.66 18.14
CA GLY A 42 -48.12 11.73 17.26
C GLY A 42 -46.88 11.14 17.96
N SER A 43 -46.84 9.84 18.05
CA SER A 43 -45.71 9.02 18.47
C SER A 43 -44.41 9.43 17.79
N PRO A 44 -43.24 9.32 18.47
CA PRO A 44 -41.97 9.62 17.87
C PRO A 44 -41.72 8.66 16.72
N GLY A 45 -41.63 9.21 15.50
CA GLY A 45 -41.25 8.49 14.31
C GLY A 45 -39.93 7.77 14.50
N ALA A 46 -39.97 6.46 14.36
CA ALA A 46 -38.79 5.62 14.27
C ALA A 46 -37.85 6.19 13.21
N GLY A 47 -36.70 6.67 13.64
CA GLY A 47 -35.61 6.96 12.76
C GLY A 47 -35.35 5.74 11.88
N GLN A 48 -35.35 5.92 10.58
CA GLN A 48 -34.94 4.89 9.63
C GLN A 48 -33.50 4.52 10.00
N GLY A 49 -33.36 3.47 10.80
CA GLY A 49 -32.07 2.82 11.04
C GLY A 49 -31.53 2.39 9.68
N GLN A 50 -30.38 2.94 9.28
CA GLN A 50 -29.61 2.36 8.22
C GLN A 50 -29.54 0.85 8.44
N PRO A 51 -29.79 0.01 7.40
CA PRO A 51 -29.66 -1.42 7.57
C PRO A 51 -28.27 -1.72 8.09
N ALA A 52 -28.21 -2.37 9.25
CA ALA A 52 -26.96 -2.88 9.81
C ALA A 52 -26.32 -3.71 8.70
N SER A 53 -25.09 -3.38 8.33
CA SER A 53 -24.33 -4.20 7.41
C SER A 53 -24.27 -5.60 8.03
N THR A 54 -24.93 -6.59 7.42
CA THR A 54 -24.82 -7.98 7.86
C THR A 54 -23.37 -8.39 7.63
N GLY A 55 -22.53 -8.23 8.65
CA GLY A 55 -21.10 -8.51 8.60
C GLY A 55 -20.88 -9.96 8.20
N GLN A 56 -20.09 -10.18 7.17
CA GLN A 56 -19.70 -11.52 6.75
C GLN A 56 -18.74 -12.11 7.80
N THR A 57 -18.98 -13.35 8.19
CA THR A 57 -18.10 -14.09 9.10
C THR A 57 -17.31 -15.13 8.30
N ILE A 58 -15.99 -15.22 8.54
CA ILE A 58 -15.11 -16.24 7.95
C ILE A 58 -14.48 -17.06 9.08
N GLY A 59 -14.62 -18.38 9.02
CA GLY A 59 -14.18 -19.29 10.09
C GLY A 59 -15.25 -19.50 11.17
N ASN A 60 -14.93 -20.36 12.14
CA ASN A 60 -15.85 -20.78 13.19
C ASN A 60 -15.15 -21.00 14.55
N GLY A 61 -13.96 -20.43 14.73
CA GLY A 61 -13.18 -20.51 15.97
C GLY A 61 -13.74 -19.62 17.08
N LYS A 62 -13.26 -19.85 18.30
CA LYS A 62 -13.69 -19.12 19.49
C LYS A 62 -13.08 -17.73 19.59
N VAL A 63 -11.86 -17.55 19.09
CA VAL A 63 -11.14 -16.28 19.09
C VAL A 63 -11.66 -15.41 17.97
N LYS A 64 -12.26 -14.27 18.31
CA LYS A 64 -12.84 -13.35 17.33
C LYS A 64 -11.89 -12.22 17.01
N VAL A 65 -11.73 -11.92 15.71
CA VAL A 65 -10.90 -10.84 15.19
C VAL A 65 -11.71 -9.99 14.23
N GLY A 66 -11.77 -8.69 14.46
CA GLY A 66 -12.39 -7.75 13.51
C GLY A 66 -11.50 -7.55 12.30
N LEU A 67 -12.04 -7.73 11.10
CA LEU A 67 -11.35 -7.45 9.83
C LEU A 67 -12.04 -6.26 9.17
N ILE A 68 -11.45 -5.08 9.30
CA ILE A 68 -12.01 -3.80 8.85
C ILE A 68 -11.36 -3.40 7.54
N LEU A 69 -12.12 -3.38 6.44
CA LEU A 69 -11.59 -3.20 5.09
C LEU A 69 -12.48 -2.30 4.23
N PRO A 70 -11.93 -1.57 3.25
CA PRO A 70 -12.67 -0.69 2.35
C PRO A 70 -13.32 -1.47 1.18
N LEU A 71 -14.26 -2.39 1.49
CA LEU A 71 -14.80 -3.33 0.50
C LEU A 71 -15.63 -2.67 -0.59
N THR A 72 -16.31 -1.58 -0.25
CA THR A 72 -17.16 -0.80 -1.18
C THR A 72 -16.66 0.63 -1.39
N ALA A 73 -15.39 0.91 -1.03
CA ALA A 73 -14.79 2.20 -1.30
C ALA A 73 -14.72 2.48 -2.81
N GLU A 74 -14.66 3.77 -3.18
CA GLU A 74 -14.55 4.15 -4.58
C GLU A 74 -13.20 3.75 -5.22
N GLY A 75 -13.20 3.49 -6.50
CA GLY A 75 -12.02 3.27 -7.32
C GLY A 75 -11.15 2.09 -6.85
N GLN A 76 -9.85 2.32 -6.75
CA GLN A 76 -8.87 1.30 -6.36
C GLN A 76 -9.00 0.85 -4.90
N GLY A 77 -9.66 1.63 -4.05
CA GLY A 77 -9.89 1.26 -2.65
C GLY A 77 -10.61 -0.06 -2.49
N ALA A 78 -11.73 -0.25 -3.21
CA ALA A 78 -12.48 -1.50 -3.20
C ALA A 78 -11.69 -2.68 -3.78
N VAL A 79 -10.90 -2.46 -4.84
CA VAL A 79 -10.05 -3.50 -5.45
C VAL A 79 -9.05 -4.03 -4.42
N VAL A 80 -8.38 -3.11 -3.73
CA VAL A 80 -7.42 -3.47 -2.67
C VAL A 80 -8.15 -4.13 -1.49
N GLY A 81 -9.26 -3.54 -1.02
CA GLY A 81 -10.06 -4.08 0.09
C GLY A 81 -10.51 -5.51 -0.14
N ASN A 82 -11.05 -5.81 -1.32
CA ASN A 82 -11.47 -7.16 -1.69
C ASN A 82 -10.29 -8.13 -1.84
N SER A 83 -9.15 -7.65 -2.35
CA SER A 83 -7.94 -8.47 -2.43
C SER A 83 -7.40 -8.82 -1.04
N LEU A 84 -7.41 -7.87 -0.10
CA LEU A 84 -7.06 -8.11 1.31
C LEU A 84 -8.02 -9.11 1.97
N ARG A 85 -9.34 -8.98 1.74
CA ARG A 85 -10.35 -9.92 2.26
C ARG A 85 -10.10 -11.35 1.77
N ASN A 86 -9.89 -11.52 0.48
CA ASN A 86 -9.62 -12.82 -0.11
C ASN A 86 -8.32 -13.43 0.46
N ALA A 87 -7.27 -12.63 0.63
CA ALA A 87 -6.02 -13.05 1.24
C ALA A 87 -6.20 -13.48 2.70
N ALA A 88 -7.02 -12.76 3.48
CA ALA A 88 -7.37 -13.13 4.85
C ALA A 88 -8.12 -14.46 4.92
N GLU A 89 -9.09 -14.67 4.00
CA GLU A 89 -9.82 -15.93 3.86
C GLU A 89 -8.88 -17.10 3.52
N MET A 90 -7.96 -16.88 2.58
CA MET A 90 -6.97 -17.88 2.18
C MET A 90 -6.05 -18.24 3.35
N ALA A 91 -5.55 -17.25 4.10
CA ALA A 91 -4.71 -17.48 5.27
C ALA A 91 -5.38 -18.36 6.32
N LEU A 92 -6.66 -18.07 6.62
CA LEU A 92 -7.41 -18.86 7.58
C LEU A 92 -7.65 -20.29 7.10
N ALA A 93 -7.93 -20.47 5.80
CA ALA A 93 -8.13 -21.79 5.20
C ALA A 93 -6.84 -22.63 5.14
N GLU A 94 -5.69 -21.98 4.95
CA GLU A 94 -4.37 -22.65 4.92
C GLU A 94 -3.79 -22.90 6.31
N PHE A 95 -4.41 -22.41 7.39
CA PHE A 95 -3.95 -22.60 8.76
C PHE A 95 -4.77 -23.70 9.47
N PRO A 96 -4.35 -24.97 9.43
CA PRO A 96 -5.13 -26.07 10.02
C PRO A 96 -5.31 -25.91 11.53
N GLY A 97 -6.54 -26.06 11.99
CA GLY A 97 -6.89 -25.97 13.41
C GLY A 97 -6.85 -24.54 13.97
N ALA A 98 -6.97 -23.52 13.11
CA ALA A 98 -7.14 -22.16 13.56
C ALA A 98 -8.44 -22.04 14.38
N ASP A 99 -8.31 -21.74 15.68
CA ASP A 99 -9.46 -21.39 16.54
C ASP A 99 -9.81 -19.90 16.39
N LEU A 100 -10.01 -19.48 15.13
CA LEU A 100 -10.19 -18.07 14.77
C LEU A 100 -11.46 -17.84 13.94
N THR A 101 -12.15 -16.76 14.24
CA THR A 101 -13.28 -16.23 13.46
C THR A 101 -12.99 -14.79 13.07
N LEU A 102 -13.02 -14.48 11.77
CA LEU A 102 -12.91 -13.13 11.25
C LEU A 102 -14.31 -12.52 11.14
N LEU A 103 -14.52 -11.39 11.80
CA LEU A 103 -15.70 -10.55 11.70
C LEU A 103 -15.42 -9.46 10.66
N VAL A 104 -15.84 -9.69 9.43
CA VAL A 104 -15.54 -8.80 8.29
C VAL A 104 -16.51 -7.61 8.33
N LYS A 105 -15.96 -6.39 8.34
CA LYS A 105 -16.72 -5.13 8.33
C LYS A 105 -16.21 -4.25 7.20
N ASP A 106 -17.14 -3.66 6.48
CA ASP A 106 -16.85 -2.70 5.42
C ASP A 106 -16.75 -1.29 6.00
N ASP A 107 -15.56 -0.67 5.90
CA ASP A 107 -15.35 0.72 6.33
C ASP A 107 -15.63 1.74 5.21
N ARG A 108 -15.96 1.26 4.00
CA ARG A 108 -16.24 2.09 2.81
C ARG A 108 -15.09 3.06 2.46
N GLY A 109 -13.91 2.85 3.04
CA GLY A 109 -12.77 3.76 2.91
C GLY A 109 -12.93 5.06 3.70
N THR A 110 -13.82 5.13 4.70
CA THR A 110 -14.14 6.33 5.48
C THR A 110 -13.83 6.16 6.97
N PRO A 111 -13.46 7.23 7.67
CA PRO A 111 -13.27 7.20 9.13
C PRO A 111 -14.52 6.77 9.87
N GLU A 112 -15.70 7.23 9.47
CA GLU A 112 -17.00 6.91 10.08
C GLU A 112 -17.34 5.43 9.92
N GLY A 113 -17.08 4.87 8.73
CA GLY A 113 -17.25 3.44 8.46
C GLY A 113 -16.31 2.60 9.31
N ALA A 114 -15.05 3.00 9.41
CA ALA A 114 -14.05 2.33 10.24
C ALA A 114 -14.42 2.38 11.74
N GLN A 115 -14.87 3.54 12.21
CA GLN A 115 -15.39 3.69 13.58
C GLN A 115 -16.54 2.73 13.85
N ALA A 116 -17.57 2.74 13.01
CA ALA A 116 -18.77 1.91 13.17
C ALA A 116 -18.43 0.42 13.08
N GLY A 117 -17.65 -0.01 12.08
CA GLY A 117 -17.22 -1.39 11.92
C GLY A 117 -16.39 -1.91 13.10
N THR A 118 -15.50 -1.07 13.63
CA THR A 118 -14.71 -1.41 14.82
C THR A 118 -15.58 -1.54 16.06
N GLN A 119 -16.53 -0.63 16.29
CA GLN A 119 -17.48 -0.72 17.39
C GLN A 119 -18.31 -2.00 17.31
N GLU A 120 -18.77 -2.35 16.12
CA GLU A 120 -19.57 -3.57 15.90
C GLU A 120 -18.73 -4.82 16.16
N ALA A 121 -17.53 -4.92 15.60
CA ALA A 121 -16.64 -6.04 15.82
C ALA A 121 -16.32 -6.24 17.33
N LEU A 122 -16.06 -5.16 18.05
CA LEU A 122 -15.80 -5.23 19.51
C LEU A 122 -17.02 -5.66 20.30
N ARG A 123 -18.22 -5.20 19.95
CA ARG A 123 -19.48 -5.68 20.56
C ARG A 123 -19.72 -7.17 20.31
N GLU A 124 -19.28 -7.69 19.18
CA GLU A 124 -19.31 -9.11 18.86
C GLU A 124 -18.20 -9.92 19.55
N GLY A 125 -17.30 -9.25 20.27
CA GLY A 125 -16.25 -9.86 21.07
C GLY A 125 -14.88 -9.97 20.38
N ALA A 126 -14.58 -9.12 19.40
CA ALA A 126 -13.26 -9.08 18.79
C ALA A 126 -12.17 -8.74 19.83
N GLU A 127 -11.09 -9.52 19.82
CA GLU A 127 -9.92 -9.35 20.70
C GLU A 127 -8.77 -8.60 20.01
N LEU A 128 -8.80 -8.51 18.68
CA LEU A 128 -7.85 -7.83 17.82
C LEU A 128 -8.63 -7.20 16.66
N ILE A 129 -8.18 -6.04 16.18
CA ILE A 129 -8.65 -5.43 14.93
C ILE A 129 -7.54 -5.55 13.88
N ILE A 130 -7.83 -6.16 12.74
CA ILE A 130 -6.98 -6.22 11.55
C ILE A 130 -7.53 -5.24 10.52
N GLY A 131 -6.67 -4.39 9.95
CA GLY A 131 -7.06 -3.18 9.21
C GLY A 131 -7.23 -2.00 10.17
N PRO A 132 -7.76 -0.86 9.69
CA PRO A 132 -8.08 -0.48 8.31
C PRO A 132 -6.87 -0.26 7.38
N LEU A 133 -7.18 0.15 6.13
CA LEU A 133 -6.16 0.44 5.12
C LEU A 133 -5.73 1.92 5.13
N PHE A 134 -6.68 2.86 5.16
CA PHE A 134 -6.40 4.28 5.02
C PHE A 134 -6.11 4.95 6.36
N ALA A 135 -5.14 5.87 6.40
CA ALA A 135 -4.69 6.53 7.63
C ALA A 135 -5.81 7.19 8.45
N PRO A 136 -6.77 7.96 7.88
CA PRO A 136 -7.89 8.50 8.65
C PRO A 136 -8.79 7.40 9.25
N SER A 137 -9.01 6.31 8.52
CA SER A 137 -9.77 5.14 9.02
C SER A 137 -9.04 4.45 10.16
N VAL A 138 -7.70 4.35 10.09
CA VAL A 138 -6.88 3.80 11.19
C VAL A 138 -7.01 4.64 12.44
N GLN A 139 -6.95 5.97 12.33
CA GLN A 139 -7.13 6.87 13.48
C GLN A 139 -8.50 6.67 14.16
N ALA A 140 -9.56 6.58 13.37
CA ALA A 140 -10.92 6.38 13.86
C ALA A 140 -11.09 5.01 14.55
N ALA A 141 -10.60 3.92 13.93
CA ALA A 141 -10.61 2.58 14.50
C ALA A 141 -9.79 2.50 15.80
N ALA A 142 -8.63 3.15 15.82
CA ALA A 142 -7.71 3.19 16.97
C ALA A 142 -8.34 3.85 18.20
N GLN A 143 -9.11 4.93 18.01
CA GLN A 143 -9.83 5.58 19.12
C GLN A 143 -10.81 4.61 19.79
N VAL A 144 -11.57 3.88 18.99
CA VAL A 144 -12.55 2.89 19.47
C VAL A 144 -11.85 1.71 20.15
N ALA A 145 -10.86 1.13 19.50
CA ALA A 145 -10.12 -0.04 19.99
C ALA A 145 -9.40 0.26 21.31
N ARG A 146 -8.82 1.46 21.46
CA ARG A 146 -8.16 1.90 22.69
C ARG A 146 -9.13 1.94 23.88
N SER A 147 -10.35 2.40 23.68
CA SER A 147 -11.38 2.44 24.74
C SER A 147 -11.73 1.04 25.24
N ALA A 148 -11.60 0.03 24.39
CA ALA A 148 -11.81 -1.38 24.72
C ALA A 148 -10.53 -2.13 25.13
N ASN A 149 -9.38 -1.43 25.18
CA ASN A 149 -8.07 -2.01 25.43
C ASN A 149 -7.74 -3.16 24.46
N ARG A 150 -8.04 -2.97 23.17
CA ARG A 150 -7.75 -3.94 22.10
C ARG A 150 -6.74 -3.39 21.11
N PRO A 151 -5.75 -4.20 20.67
CA PRO A 151 -4.78 -3.76 19.68
C PRO A 151 -5.38 -3.69 18.28
N VAL A 152 -4.75 -2.84 17.46
CA VAL A 152 -5.04 -2.70 16.03
C VAL A 152 -3.81 -3.07 15.23
N MET A 153 -3.95 -3.90 14.22
CA MET A 153 -2.93 -4.24 13.23
C MET A 153 -3.36 -3.69 11.87
N ALA A 154 -2.96 -2.45 11.58
CA ALA A 154 -3.42 -1.69 10.42
C ALA A 154 -2.51 -1.84 9.21
N PHE A 155 -3.05 -1.56 8.01
CA PHE A 155 -2.32 -1.70 6.74
C PHE A 155 -1.83 -0.37 6.15
N SER A 156 -2.01 0.74 6.87
CA SER A 156 -1.54 2.05 6.42
C SER A 156 -0.01 2.11 6.35
N SER A 157 0.52 2.72 5.31
CA SER A 157 1.94 3.07 5.17
C SER A 157 2.29 4.43 5.77
N ASP A 158 1.31 5.19 6.26
CA ASP A 158 1.53 6.46 6.95
C ASP A 158 1.99 6.20 8.39
N SER A 159 3.28 6.42 8.65
CA SER A 159 3.90 6.20 9.96
C SER A 159 3.32 7.10 11.08
N ASN A 160 2.66 8.21 10.73
CA ASN A 160 2.06 9.13 11.71
C ASN A 160 0.85 8.53 12.46
N VAL A 161 0.24 7.48 11.93
CA VAL A 161 -0.87 6.81 12.62
C VAL A 161 -0.40 5.64 13.52
N ALA A 162 0.90 5.31 13.47
CA ALA A 162 1.49 4.35 14.39
C ALA A 162 1.54 4.90 15.81
N THR A 163 1.21 4.06 16.77
CA THR A 163 1.32 4.39 18.20
C THR A 163 1.26 3.11 19.01
N ARG A 164 1.56 3.18 20.29
CA ARG A 164 1.37 2.05 21.21
C ARG A 164 -0.05 1.50 21.11
N GLY A 165 -0.17 0.19 20.81
CA GLY A 165 -1.43 -0.50 20.58
C GLY A 165 -2.01 -0.38 19.16
N VAL A 166 -1.35 0.38 18.28
CA VAL A 166 -1.68 0.46 16.84
C VAL A 166 -0.43 0.13 16.05
N TYR A 167 -0.37 -1.07 15.53
CA TYR A 167 0.78 -1.64 14.84
C TYR A 167 0.54 -1.62 13.34
N LEU A 168 1.46 -1.01 12.59
CA LEU A 168 1.35 -0.95 11.14
C LEU A 168 2.00 -2.18 10.52
N LEU A 169 1.21 -3.05 9.92
CA LEU A 169 1.71 -4.11 9.05
C LEU A 169 1.63 -3.62 7.61
N SER A 170 2.72 -3.03 7.14
CA SER A 170 2.77 -2.33 5.85
C SER A 170 4.15 -2.46 5.20
N PHE A 171 4.37 -1.76 4.11
CA PHE A 171 5.67 -1.59 3.46
C PHE A 171 6.12 -0.12 3.60
N PRO A 172 6.69 0.28 4.76
CA PRO A 172 7.13 1.64 4.95
C PRO A 172 8.32 1.95 4.05
N PRO A 173 8.27 3.02 3.26
CA PRO A 173 9.38 3.37 2.36
C PRO A 173 10.68 3.71 3.10
N GLU A 174 10.61 4.09 4.37
CA GLU A 174 11.76 4.32 5.23
C GLU A 174 12.62 3.05 5.41
N ASN A 175 11.98 1.87 5.44
CA ASN A 175 12.70 0.59 5.51
C ASN A 175 13.51 0.34 4.24
N ASP A 176 12.96 0.65 3.07
CA ASP A 176 13.63 0.53 1.78
C ASP A 176 14.87 1.43 1.73
N VAL A 177 14.68 2.71 2.12
CA VAL A 177 15.77 3.71 2.16
C VAL A 177 16.89 3.26 3.12
N ASN A 178 16.54 2.91 4.35
CA ASN A 178 17.51 2.45 5.34
C ASN A 178 18.29 1.23 4.86
N ARG A 179 17.61 0.30 4.19
CA ARG A 179 18.21 -0.92 3.68
C ARG A 179 19.17 -0.65 2.53
N VAL A 180 18.75 0.12 1.51
CA VAL A 180 19.57 0.37 0.32
C VAL A 180 20.77 1.28 0.63
N ILE A 181 20.58 2.33 1.44
CA ILE A 181 21.69 3.20 1.88
C ILE A 181 22.68 2.42 2.76
N GLY A 182 22.16 1.57 3.68
CA GLY A 182 23.00 0.69 4.48
C GLY A 182 23.84 -0.27 3.64
N TYR A 183 23.24 -0.89 2.64
CA TYR A 183 23.95 -1.77 1.71
C TYR A 183 25.01 -1.00 0.90
N ALA A 184 24.62 0.14 0.32
CA ALA A 184 25.55 0.97 -0.45
C ALA A 184 26.74 1.44 0.39
N SER A 185 26.52 1.84 1.63
CA SER A 185 27.59 2.21 2.57
C SER A 185 28.50 1.03 2.88
N ALA A 186 27.97 -0.17 3.10
CA ALA A 186 28.73 -1.40 3.28
C ALA A 186 29.55 -1.79 2.02
N GLN A 187 29.11 -1.36 0.84
CA GLN A 187 29.85 -1.50 -0.43
C GLN A 187 30.82 -0.32 -0.66
N GLY A 188 31.12 0.47 0.36
CA GLY A 188 32.13 1.53 0.32
C GLY A 188 31.63 2.89 -0.21
N LYS A 189 30.32 3.07 -0.46
CA LYS A 189 29.75 4.37 -0.85
C LYS A 189 29.70 5.30 0.35
N LYS A 190 30.30 6.50 0.27
CA LYS A 190 30.43 7.46 1.36
C LYS A 190 29.82 8.83 1.06
N SER A 191 29.49 9.08 -0.20
CA SER A 191 28.92 10.35 -0.65
C SER A 191 27.70 10.10 -1.52
N PHE A 192 26.59 10.74 -1.17
CA PHE A 192 25.28 10.47 -1.74
C PHE A 192 24.64 11.76 -2.25
N ALA A 193 24.10 11.71 -3.45
CA ALA A 193 23.17 12.71 -3.98
C ALA A 193 21.76 12.13 -4.05
N ALA A 194 20.74 12.98 -4.09
CA ALA A 194 19.36 12.55 -4.25
C ALA A 194 18.61 13.40 -5.26
N LEU A 195 17.73 12.75 -6.02
CA LEU A 195 16.79 13.38 -6.95
C LEU A 195 15.40 12.84 -6.62
N VAL A 196 14.61 13.59 -5.86
CA VAL A 196 13.38 13.13 -5.23
C VAL A 196 12.12 13.78 -5.83
N PRO A 197 10.98 13.08 -5.95
CA PRO A 197 9.74 13.69 -6.41
C PRO A 197 9.19 14.67 -5.36
N ASP A 198 8.67 15.81 -5.80
CA ASP A 198 7.99 16.79 -4.93
C ASP A 198 6.55 16.35 -4.63
N THR A 199 6.43 15.30 -3.83
CA THR A 199 5.18 14.66 -3.41
C THR A 199 5.23 14.33 -1.93
N ALA A 200 4.10 13.91 -1.34
CA ALA A 200 4.08 13.43 0.04
C ALA A 200 5.04 12.24 0.24
N TYR A 201 5.06 11.28 -0.70
CA TYR A 201 6.01 10.18 -0.71
C TYR A 201 7.47 10.66 -0.78
N GLY A 202 7.75 11.62 -1.68
CA GLY A 202 9.11 12.18 -1.83
C GLY A 202 9.62 12.82 -0.55
N LYS A 203 8.77 13.53 0.20
CA LYS A 203 9.14 14.12 1.50
C LYS A 203 9.51 13.06 2.53
N VAL A 204 8.77 11.96 2.60
CA VAL A 204 9.04 10.84 3.51
C VAL A 204 10.38 10.19 3.18
N VAL A 205 10.62 9.83 1.91
CA VAL A 205 11.87 9.16 1.52
C VAL A 205 13.08 10.10 1.55
N GLU A 206 12.90 11.41 1.36
CA GLU A 206 13.98 12.40 1.53
C GLU A 206 14.41 12.49 2.99
N ALA A 207 13.45 12.60 3.93
CA ALA A 207 13.75 12.62 5.35
C ALA A 207 14.46 11.33 5.80
N ALA A 208 13.96 10.18 5.36
CA ALA A 208 14.58 8.89 5.63
C ALA A 208 15.99 8.77 5.02
N PHE A 209 16.20 9.31 3.81
CA PHE A 209 17.51 9.35 3.15
C PHE A 209 18.51 10.17 3.93
N GLN A 210 18.16 11.40 4.33
CA GLN A 210 19.02 12.28 5.12
C GLN A 210 19.43 11.61 6.43
N GLN A 211 18.46 11.03 7.14
CA GLN A 211 18.73 10.32 8.39
C GLN A 211 19.63 9.09 8.16
N ALA A 212 19.31 8.26 7.15
CA ALA A 212 20.07 7.05 6.86
C ALA A 212 21.53 7.33 6.45
N VAL A 213 21.77 8.42 5.73
CA VAL A 213 23.13 8.88 5.37
C VAL A 213 23.88 9.38 6.61
N ALA A 214 23.21 10.22 7.44
CA ALA A 214 23.81 10.77 8.68
C ALA A 214 24.16 9.66 9.68
N ASP A 215 23.28 8.70 9.93
CA ASP A 215 23.49 7.57 10.86
C ASP A 215 24.72 6.73 10.49
N ARG A 216 25.18 6.80 9.25
CA ARG A 216 26.35 6.06 8.75
C ARG A 216 27.60 6.91 8.64
N GLY A 217 27.56 8.17 9.11
CA GLY A 217 28.65 9.12 8.98
C GLY A 217 29.03 9.42 7.53
N ALA A 218 28.09 9.21 6.60
CA ALA A 218 28.28 9.49 5.18
C ALA A 218 27.87 10.94 4.86
N ARG A 219 28.19 11.40 3.66
CA ARG A 219 27.96 12.80 3.25
C ARG A 219 26.85 12.88 2.23
N THR A 220 25.89 13.78 2.44
CA THR A 220 24.95 14.22 1.42
C THR A 220 25.61 15.34 0.60
N VAL A 221 25.73 15.12 -0.72
CA VAL A 221 26.37 16.06 -1.65
C VAL A 221 25.37 17.10 -2.16
N ALA A 222 24.21 16.64 -2.60
CA ALA A 222 23.12 17.48 -3.10
C ALA A 222 21.79 16.74 -3.00
N ILE A 223 20.71 17.51 -2.84
CA ILE A 223 19.34 17.02 -2.96
C ILE A 223 18.59 17.97 -3.88
N GLU A 224 18.02 17.43 -4.96
CA GLU A 224 17.18 18.17 -5.89
C GLU A 224 15.79 17.55 -5.95
N ARG A 225 14.78 18.41 -6.11
CA ARG A 225 13.38 17.98 -6.22
C ARG A 225 12.86 18.24 -7.62
N PHE A 226 11.99 17.34 -8.09
CA PHE A 226 11.31 17.48 -9.38
C PHE A 226 9.80 17.23 -9.22
N SER A 227 9.00 17.95 -9.98
CA SER A 227 7.59 17.63 -10.21
C SER A 227 7.40 16.71 -11.42
N GLY A 228 6.18 16.20 -11.62
CA GLY A 228 5.88 15.17 -12.62
C GLY A 228 6.03 15.59 -14.10
N ASP A 229 6.37 16.85 -14.39
CA ASP A 229 6.55 17.34 -15.75
C ASP A 229 8.01 17.27 -16.24
N ALA A 230 8.19 17.08 -17.55
CA ALA A 230 9.49 16.90 -18.15
C ALA A 230 10.43 18.14 -18.04
N ASN A 231 9.89 19.35 -17.92
CA ASN A 231 10.72 20.56 -17.76
C ASN A 231 11.31 20.61 -16.36
N SER A 232 10.49 20.34 -15.35
CA SER A 232 10.94 20.25 -13.97
C SER A 232 12.00 19.17 -13.79
N MET A 233 11.80 17.99 -14.40
CA MET A 233 12.80 16.91 -14.37
C MET A 233 14.15 17.35 -14.97
N ARG A 234 14.14 17.95 -16.16
CA ARG A 234 15.38 18.46 -16.80
C ARG A 234 16.05 19.55 -15.97
N ALA A 235 15.25 20.47 -15.42
CA ALA A 235 15.79 21.54 -14.58
C ALA A 235 16.43 20.99 -13.29
N ALA A 236 15.79 20.03 -12.63
CA ALA A 236 16.34 19.38 -11.43
C ALA A 236 17.64 18.61 -11.75
N VAL A 237 17.68 17.84 -12.85
CA VAL A 237 18.90 17.17 -13.31
C VAL A 237 20.00 18.18 -13.63
N GLY A 238 19.67 19.31 -14.29
CA GLY A 238 20.63 20.36 -14.59
C GLY A 238 21.24 21.01 -13.35
N ARG A 239 20.48 21.21 -12.28
CA ARG A 239 20.99 21.72 -11.00
C ARG A 239 21.84 20.67 -10.25
N LEU A 240 21.50 19.39 -10.38
CA LEU A 240 22.20 18.29 -9.76
C LEU A 240 23.55 17.98 -10.44
N ALA A 241 23.64 18.12 -11.77
CA ALA A 241 24.77 17.69 -12.58
C ALA A 241 26.14 18.17 -12.09
N PRO A 242 26.36 19.43 -11.63
CA PRO A 242 27.67 19.89 -11.12
C PRO A 242 28.13 19.15 -9.86
N SER A 243 27.20 18.56 -9.09
CA SER A 243 27.47 17.85 -7.84
C SER A 243 27.73 16.36 -8.03
N LEU A 244 27.31 15.76 -9.16
CA LEU A 244 27.42 14.32 -9.43
C LEU A 244 28.88 13.80 -9.39
N PRO A 245 29.92 14.53 -9.87
CA PRO A 245 31.29 14.06 -9.78
C PRO A 245 31.80 13.85 -8.35
N GLN A 246 31.13 14.42 -7.33
CA GLN A 246 31.47 14.29 -5.92
C GLN A 246 30.64 13.19 -5.20
N ALA A 247 29.70 12.56 -5.92
CA ALA A 247 28.81 11.54 -5.35
C ALA A 247 29.25 10.13 -5.78
N ASP A 248 29.27 9.20 -4.84
CA ASP A 248 29.44 7.76 -5.12
C ASP A 248 28.13 7.10 -5.55
N ALA A 249 26.99 7.66 -5.14
CA ALA A 249 25.69 7.14 -5.45
C ALA A 249 24.63 8.25 -5.57
N LEU A 250 23.63 8.00 -6.43
CA LEU A 250 22.47 8.85 -6.66
C LEU A 250 21.18 8.12 -6.27
N PHE A 251 20.48 8.61 -5.25
CA PHE A 251 19.20 8.10 -4.82
C PHE A 251 18.06 8.71 -5.64
N VAL A 252 17.28 7.86 -6.34
CA VAL A 252 16.20 8.26 -7.26
C VAL A 252 14.93 7.45 -6.98
N PRO A 253 14.14 7.81 -5.96
CA PRO A 253 12.93 7.08 -5.59
C PRO A 253 11.73 7.43 -6.49
N ALA A 254 11.86 7.26 -7.80
CA ALA A 254 10.80 7.53 -8.77
C ALA A 254 10.13 6.23 -9.23
N ALA A 255 8.81 6.26 -9.39
CA ALA A 255 7.98 5.12 -9.78
C ALA A 255 7.87 4.95 -11.30
N ALA A 256 7.20 3.89 -11.74
CA ALA A 256 7.12 3.49 -13.15
C ALA A 256 6.45 4.52 -14.07
N ASP A 257 5.58 5.36 -13.56
CA ASP A 257 4.90 6.43 -14.30
C ASP A 257 5.84 7.61 -14.64
N THR A 258 6.82 7.87 -13.79
CA THR A 258 7.76 9.01 -13.92
C THR A 258 9.16 8.59 -14.34
N MET A 259 9.61 7.39 -13.98
CA MET A 259 10.99 6.94 -14.20
C MET A 259 11.45 6.94 -15.66
N PRO A 260 10.66 6.58 -16.66
CA PRO A 260 11.12 6.62 -18.06
C PRO A 260 11.48 8.03 -18.52
N ALA A 261 10.66 9.04 -18.18
CA ALA A 261 10.93 10.43 -18.53
C ALA A 261 12.13 11.00 -17.74
N LEU A 262 12.22 10.68 -16.46
CA LEU A 262 13.33 11.07 -15.60
C LEU A 262 14.65 10.42 -16.06
N GLY A 263 14.61 9.15 -16.47
CA GLY A 263 15.76 8.44 -17.02
C GLY A 263 16.30 9.08 -18.28
N LEU A 264 15.40 9.55 -19.16
CA LEU A 264 15.81 10.33 -20.35
C LEU A 264 16.46 11.66 -19.96
N ALA A 265 15.90 12.37 -18.98
CA ALA A 265 16.49 13.62 -18.48
C ALA A 265 17.89 13.38 -17.87
N LEU A 266 18.07 12.30 -17.10
CA LEU A 266 19.38 11.91 -16.56
C LEU A 266 20.41 11.63 -17.65
N GLN A 267 20.05 10.89 -18.70
CA GLN A 267 20.94 10.65 -19.85
C GLN A 267 21.33 11.95 -20.58
N GLN A 268 20.36 12.82 -20.84
CA GLN A 268 20.58 14.13 -21.47
C GLN A 268 21.47 15.05 -20.61
N GLY A 269 21.36 14.93 -19.28
CA GLY A 269 22.19 15.64 -18.30
C GLY A 269 23.58 15.01 -18.09
N GLY A 270 23.96 13.97 -18.85
CA GLY A 270 25.27 13.34 -18.77
C GLY A 270 25.48 12.42 -17.57
N PHE A 271 24.40 11.96 -16.93
CA PHE A 271 24.50 10.99 -15.82
C PHE A 271 25.06 9.65 -16.34
N ASP A 272 26.08 9.14 -15.67
CA ASP A 272 26.75 7.88 -15.97
C ASP A 272 26.58 6.89 -14.80
N PRO A 273 25.71 5.87 -14.94
CA PRO A 273 25.45 4.90 -13.87
C PRO A 273 26.65 3.99 -13.54
N THR A 274 27.69 3.98 -14.40
CA THR A 274 28.90 3.23 -14.13
C THR A 274 29.84 3.95 -13.15
N LYS A 275 29.75 5.27 -13.08
CA LYS A 275 30.52 6.12 -12.18
C LYS A 275 29.80 6.43 -10.88
N VAL A 276 28.52 6.75 -10.97
CA VAL A 276 27.67 7.09 -9.83
C VAL A 276 26.57 6.04 -9.72
N LYS A 277 26.59 5.23 -8.66
CA LYS A 277 25.66 4.10 -8.49
C LYS A 277 24.23 4.59 -8.29
N PRO A 278 23.28 4.23 -9.18
CA PRO A 278 21.87 4.53 -8.95
C PRO A 278 21.33 3.73 -7.75
N LEU A 279 20.52 4.36 -6.90
CA LEU A 279 19.84 3.74 -5.78
C LEU A 279 18.35 4.07 -5.83
N GLY A 280 17.51 3.10 -5.48
CA GLY A 280 16.06 3.26 -5.45
C GLY A 280 15.40 2.59 -4.24
N THR A 281 14.08 2.66 -4.21
CA THR A 281 13.22 1.96 -3.24
C THR A 281 12.44 0.85 -3.93
N GLY A 282 11.55 0.17 -3.21
CA GLY A 282 10.71 -0.91 -3.74
C GLY A 282 9.81 -0.50 -4.91
N VAL A 283 9.61 0.79 -5.16
CA VAL A 283 8.90 1.28 -6.36
C VAL A 283 9.64 0.95 -7.67
N TRP A 284 10.92 0.57 -7.59
CA TRP A 284 11.70 0.07 -8.72
C TRP A 284 11.43 -1.40 -9.06
N ASN A 285 10.70 -2.11 -8.21
CA ASN A 285 10.32 -3.50 -8.48
C ASN A 285 9.19 -3.58 -9.52
N ASP A 286 9.46 -3.04 -10.68
CA ASP A 286 8.55 -2.90 -11.81
C ASP A 286 9.29 -3.15 -13.14
N GLY A 287 8.65 -3.87 -14.05
CA GLY A 287 9.26 -4.22 -15.34
C GLY A 287 9.51 -3.03 -16.28
N ALA A 288 8.76 -1.93 -16.16
CA ALA A 288 9.02 -0.72 -16.94
C ALA A 288 10.25 0.02 -16.40
N VAL A 289 10.37 0.13 -15.08
CA VAL A 289 11.54 0.71 -14.40
C VAL A 289 12.79 -0.11 -14.71
N ALA A 290 12.69 -1.44 -14.66
CA ALA A 290 13.83 -2.32 -14.91
C ALA A 290 14.46 -2.13 -16.29
N ARG A 291 13.72 -1.62 -17.28
CA ARG A 291 14.20 -1.38 -18.64
C ARG A 291 14.80 0.01 -18.88
N VAL A 292 14.79 0.91 -17.89
CA VAL A 292 15.32 2.28 -18.04
C VAL A 292 16.84 2.26 -18.08
N PRO A 293 17.48 2.70 -19.18
CA PRO A 293 18.95 2.58 -19.35
C PRO A 293 19.76 3.38 -18.33
N ALA A 294 19.28 4.57 -17.96
CA ALA A 294 19.99 5.48 -17.05
C ALA A 294 20.22 4.91 -15.64
N ILE A 295 19.47 3.90 -15.24
CA ILE A 295 19.57 3.33 -13.89
C ILE A 295 20.01 1.86 -13.90
N GLN A 296 20.54 1.36 -15.05
CA GLN A 296 21.10 0.01 -15.10
C GLN A 296 22.26 -0.15 -14.12
N GLY A 297 22.38 -1.31 -13.52
CA GLY A 297 23.32 -1.59 -12.43
C GLY A 297 22.90 -0.98 -11.10
N GLY A 298 21.77 -0.25 -11.03
CA GLY A 298 21.27 0.38 -9.81
C GLY A 298 20.75 -0.63 -8.79
N TRP A 299 20.85 -0.28 -7.51
CA TRP A 299 20.38 -1.08 -6.37
C TRP A 299 19.12 -0.50 -5.76
N PHE A 300 18.24 -1.36 -5.34
CA PHE A 300 17.07 -0.98 -4.55
C PHE A 300 16.69 -2.05 -3.53
N ALA A 301 16.00 -1.66 -2.48
CA ALA A 301 15.51 -2.60 -1.49
C ALA A 301 14.04 -2.93 -1.74
N SER A 302 13.68 -4.19 -1.57
CA SER A 302 12.31 -4.69 -1.67
C SER A 302 12.20 -6.03 -0.92
N PRO A 303 11.00 -6.44 -0.49
CA PRO A 303 10.79 -7.83 -0.11
C PRO A 303 11.20 -8.79 -1.24
N ASP A 304 11.64 -10.00 -0.86
CA ASP A 304 11.99 -11.02 -1.85
C ASP A 304 10.77 -11.38 -2.71
N THR A 305 10.94 -11.37 -4.01
CA THR A 305 9.85 -11.65 -4.97
C THR A 305 9.35 -13.09 -4.92
N ALA A 306 10.17 -14.03 -4.49
CA ALA A 306 9.82 -15.46 -4.45
C ALA A 306 8.61 -15.71 -3.52
N GLY A 307 8.57 -15.07 -2.35
CA GLY A 307 7.46 -15.19 -1.40
C GLY A 307 6.15 -14.67 -1.97
N PHE A 308 6.19 -13.47 -2.55
CA PHE A 308 5.01 -12.90 -3.21
C PHE A 308 4.54 -13.77 -4.38
N ASN A 309 5.44 -14.24 -5.23
CA ASN A 309 5.08 -15.07 -6.40
C ASN A 309 4.43 -16.39 -5.97
N ALA A 310 4.96 -17.03 -4.93
CA ALA A 310 4.36 -18.26 -4.37
C ALA A 310 2.95 -17.98 -3.79
N PHE A 311 2.78 -16.88 -3.07
CA PHE A 311 1.47 -16.42 -2.59
C PHE A 311 0.51 -16.14 -3.75
N ALA A 312 0.95 -15.36 -4.75
CA ALA A 312 0.13 -14.95 -5.88
C ALA A 312 -0.36 -16.16 -6.71
N GLY A 313 0.48 -17.17 -6.88
CA GLY A 313 0.10 -18.43 -7.54
C GLY A 313 -1.05 -19.14 -6.82
N ARG A 314 -0.97 -19.30 -5.48
CA ARG A 314 -2.06 -19.91 -4.69
C ARG A 314 -3.33 -19.05 -4.70
N TYR A 315 -3.16 -17.74 -4.58
CA TYR A 315 -4.29 -16.80 -4.65
C TYR A 315 -5.03 -16.89 -5.98
N GLN A 316 -4.29 -16.86 -7.11
CA GLN A 316 -4.85 -17.00 -8.46
C GLN A 316 -5.61 -18.32 -8.65
N GLN A 317 -5.06 -19.43 -8.13
CA GLN A 317 -5.72 -20.74 -8.18
C GLN A 317 -7.04 -20.76 -7.38
N ARG A 318 -7.09 -20.06 -6.24
CA ARG A 318 -8.27 -20.04 -5.37
C ARG A 318 -9.35 -19.08 -5.83
N PHE A 319 -8.99 -17.88 -6.30
CA PHE A 319 -9.93 -16.78 -6.56
C PHE A 319 -10.06 -16.43 -8.06
N ASN A 320 -9.33 -17.14 -8.93
CA ASN A 320 -9.30 -16.89 -10.37
C ASN A 320 -9.02 -15.41 -10.74
N SER A 321 -8.24 -14.73 -9.92
CA SER A 321 -7.83 -13.33 -10.09
C SER A 321 -6.44 -13.11 -9.49
N ALA A 322 -5.68 -12.15 -10.03
CA ALA A 322 -4.39 -11.77 -9.46
C ALA A 322 -4.61 -10.95 -8.16
N PRO A 323 -3.81 -11.19 -7.10
CA PRO A 323 -3.86 -10.35 -5.91
C PRO A 323 -3.23 -8.97 -6.17
N THR A 324 -3.68 -7.96 -5.41
CA THR A 324 -2.90 -6.71 -5.30
C THR A 324 -1.59 -6.98 -4.54
N ARG A 325 -0.57 -6.12 -4.74
CA ARG A 325 0.72 -6.29 -4.04
C ARG A 325 0.59 -6.29 -2.51
N THR A 326 -0.37 -5.53 -1.99
CA THR A 326 -0.64 -5.40 -0.55
C THR A 326 -1.45 -6.56 0.04
N ALA A 327 -1.96 -7.48 -0.77
CA ALA A 327 -2.80 -8.59 -0.30
C ALA A 327 -2.07 -9.50 0.72
N THR A 328 -0.75 -9.67 0.57
CA THR A 328 0.09 -10.40 1.54
C THR A 328 0.01 -9.86 2.96
N LEU A 329 -0.26 -8.56 3.13
CA LEU A 329 -0.38 -7.96 4.46
C LEU A 329 -1.53 -8.59 5.26
N ALA A 330 -2.70 -8.78 4.63
CA ALA A 330 -3.83 -9.43 5.30
C ALA A 330 -3.59 -10.94 5.48
N TYR A 331 -2.92 -11.59 4.53
CA TYR A 331 -2.51 -12.98 4.68
C TYR A 331 -1.57 -13.16 5.89
N ASP A 332 -0.55 -12.30 6.03
CA ASP A 332 0.41 -12.34 7.14
C ASP A 332 -0.27 -12.00 8.48
N ALA A 333 -1.15 -10.98 8.50
CA ALA A 333 -1.87 -10.58 9.70
C ALA A 333 -2.76 -11.70 10.25
N VAL A 334 -3.51 -12.37 9.38
CA VAL A 334 -4.42 -13.47 9.79
C VAL A 334 -3.63 -14.72 10.15
N SER A 335 -2.58 -15.05 9.41
CA SER A 335 -1.67 -16.16 9.74
C SER A 335 -1.02 -15.96 11.11
N LEU A 336 -0.56 -14.73 11.40
CA LEU A 336 -0.02 -14.37 12.71
C LEU A 336 -1.09 -14.49 13.80
N ALA A 337 -2.28 -13.92 13.59
CA ALA A 337 -3.37 -14.00 14.56
C ALA A 337 -3.76 -15.46 14.87
N ALA A 338 -3.83 -16.32 13.86
CA ALA A 338 -4.11 -17.75 14.01
C ALA A 338 -3.00 -18.49 14.79
N ALA A 339 -1.73 -18.19 14.51
CA ALA A 339 -0.60 -18.75 15.23
C ALA A 339 -0.59 -18.34 16.71
N LEU A 340 -0.84 -17.06 16.99
CA LEU A 340 -0.89 -16.51 18.35
C LEU A 340 -2.11 -17.04 19.12
N ALA A 341 -3.28 -17.16 18.49
CA ALA A 341 -4.47 -17.75 19.09
C ALA A 341 -4.20 -19.19 19.57
N ARG A 342 -3.41 -19.95 18.82
CA ARG A 342 -3.06 -21.34 19.17
C ARG A 342 -2.00 -21.44 20.27
N THR A 343 -1.03 -20.50 20.32
CA THR A 343 0.19 -20.68 21.13
C THR A 343 0.28 -19.82 22.38
N GLN A 344 -0.46 -18.68 22.45
CA GLN A 344 -0.26 -17.65 23.49
C GLN A 344 -1.41 -17.54 24.51
N GLY A 345 -2.40 -18.41 24.45
CA GLY A 345 -3.50 -18.45 25.41
C GLY A 345 -4.20 -17.08 25.56
N SER A 346 -4.38 -16.61 26.78
CA SER A 346 -5.03 -15.32 27.07
C SER A 346 -4.17 -14.09 26.74
N GLN A 347 -2.84 -14.26 26.53
CA GLN A 347 -1.90 -13.19 26.21
C GLN A 347 -1.70 -12.99 24.72
N ARG A 348 -2.45 -13.71 23.88
CA ARG A 348 -2.25 -13.85 22.43
C ARG A 348 -2.01 -12.56 21.65
N PHE A 349 -2.63 -11.48 22.06
CA PHE A 349 -2.52 -10.17 21.40
C PHE A 349 -2.00 -9.08 22.34
N SER A 350 -1.32 -9.47 23.44
CA SER A 350 -0.67 -8.50 24.31
C SER A 350 0.48 -7.78 23.58
N GLU A 351 0.80 -6.57 24.04
CA GLU A 351 1.92 -5.79 23.52
C GLU A 351 3.23 -6.58 23.50
N ALA A 352 3.53 -7.26 24.62
CA ALA A 352 4.76 -8.06 24.73
C ALA A 352 4.86 -9.17 23.69
N VAL A 353 3.73 -9.78 23.31
CA VAL A 353 3.68 -10.81 22.25
C VAL A 353 3.80 -10.17 20.87
N LEU A 354 3.05 -9.10 20.60
CA LEU A 354 3.05 -8.44 19.30
C LEU A 354 4.39 -7.74 18.99
N THR A 355 5.08 -7.20 20.01
CA THR A 355 6.38 -6.53 19.84
C THR A 355 7.58 -7.44 20.10
N ASN A 356 7.39 -8.77 19.92
CA ASN A 356 8.46 -9.74 20.09
C ASN A 356 9.68 -9.36 19.23
N ALA A 357 10.85 -9.24 19.89
CA ALA A 357 12.11 -8.82 19.24
C ALA A 357 12.56 -9.77 18.12
N SER A 358 12.25 -11.07 18.20
CA SER A 358 12.55 -12.04 17.13
C SER A 358 11.70 -11.83 15.88
N GLY A 359 10.58 -11.10 15.99
CA GLY A 359 9.66 -10.88 14.88
C GLY A 359 8.87 -12.13 14.47
N PHE A 360 8.31 -12.07 13.28
CA PHE A 360 7.41 -13.07 12.70
C PHE A 360 7.80 -13.34 11.25
N ALA A 361 7.57 -14.57 10.80
CA ALA A 361 7.73 -14.91 9.39
C ALA A 361 6.41 -14.67 8.64
N GLY A 362 6.49 -13.99 7.50
CA GLY A 362 5.37 -13.72 6.60
C GLY A 362 5.67 -14.13 5.17
N ALA A 363 4.69 -13.99 4.29
CA ALA A 363 4.82 -14.28 2.86
C ALA A 363 5.87 -13.39 2.17
N ASP A 364 6.04 -12.17 2.66
CA ASP A 364 7.05 -11.21 2.18
C ASP A 364 8.32 -11.18 3.05
N GLY A 365 8.64 -12.28 3.73
CA GLY A 365 9.79 -12.39 4.61
C GLY A 365 9.49 -12.01 6.06
N VAL A 366 10.54 -11.86 6.85
CA VAL A 366 10.40 -11.56 8.27
C VAL A 366 10.01 -10.13 8.52
N PHE A 367 9.20 -9.92 9.56
CA PHE A 367 8.82 -8.59 10.05
C PHE A 367 8.70 -8.59 11.57
N ARG A 368 8.81 -7.43 12.20
CA ARG A 368 8.48 -7.24 13.62
C ARG A 368 7.83 -5.89 13.83
N PHE A 369 6.99 -5.80 14.86
CA PHE A 369 6.45 -4.53 15.33
C PHE A 369 7.35 -3.94 16.39
N ARG A 370 7.48 -2.62 16.37
CA ARG A 370 8.15 -1.83 17.39
C ARG A 370 7.16 -1.37 18.45
N PRO A 371 7.62 -1.03 19.67
CA PRO A 371 6.73 -0.48 20.71
C PRO A 371 6.00 0.82 20.29
N ASP A 372 6.57 1.59 19.35
CA ASP A 372 5.98 2.79 18.77
C ASP A 372 4.90 2.50 17.71
N GLY A 373 4.63 1.24 17.42
CA GLY A 373 3.64 0.78 16.42
C GLY A 373 4.17 0.69 14.99
N GLN A 374 5.36 1.15 14.69
CA GLN A 374 5.96 0.97 13.38
C GLN A 374 6.43 -0.48 13.17
N ASN A 375 6.68 -0.88 11.93
CA ASN A 375 7.29 -2.18 11.65
C ASN A 375 8.70 -2.05 11.06
N GLU A 376 9.45 -3.12 11.22
CA GLU A 376 10.70 -3.38 10.53
C GLU A 376 10.53 -4.63 9.68
N ARG A 377 11.09 -4.63 8.46
CA ARG A 377 11.04 -5.77 7.54
C ARG A 377 12.42 -6.21 7.10
N GLY A 378 12.58 -7.51 6.95
CA GLY A 378 13.73 -8.08 6.26
C GLY A 378 13.58 -7.89 4.75
N LEU A 379 14.40 -7.01 4.17
CA LEU A 379 14.37 -6.68 2.76
C LEU A 379 15.62 -7.23 2.04
N ALA A 380 15.42 -7.78 0.85
CA ALA A 380 16.50 -8.06 -0.08
C ALA A 380 17.06 -6.75 -0.67
N VAL A 381 18.28 -6.79 -1.20
CA VAL A 381 18.76 -5.78 -2.14
C VAL A 381 18.78 -6.40 -3.52
N LEU A 382 18.15 -5.72 -4.44
CA LEU A 382 17.99 -6.11 -5.83
C LEU A 382 18.80 -5.17 -6.72
N GLU A 383 19.22 -5.67 -7.89
CA GLU A 383 19.94 -4.90 -8.91
C GLU A 383 19.18 -4.96 -10.24
N LEU A 384 19.12 -3.82 -10.93
CA LEU A 384 18.64 -3.74 -12.30
C LEU A 384 19.76 -4.14 -13.26
N ARG A 385 19.63 -5.30 -13.91
CA ARG A 385 20.67 -5.86 -14.77
C ARG A 385 20.08 -6.27 -16.12
N ASN A 386 20.44 -5.54 -17.18
CA ASN A 386 19.99 -5.83 -18.55
C ASN A 386 18.47 -5.93 -18.68
N GLY A 387 17.74 -5.00 -18.04
CA GLY A 387 16.28 -5.00 -18.05
C GLY A 387 15.61 -6.03 -17.14
N GLN A 388 16.38 -6.75 -16.34
CA GLN A 388 15.91 -7.73 -15.35
C GLN A 388 16.19 -7.28 -13.93
N ILE A 389 15.45 -7.84 -12.99
CA ILE A 389 15.62 -7.61 -11.56
C ILE A 389 16.28 -8.86 -10.98
N VAL A 390 17.48 -8.70 -10.39
CA VAL A 390 18.23 -9.81 -9.79
C VAL A 390 18.57 -9.53 -8.33
N THR A 391 18.49 -10.55 -7.48
CA THR A 391 18.86 -10.41 -6.06
C THR A 391 20.39 -10.41 -5.92
N VAL A 392 20.95 -9.34 -5.33
CA VAL A 392 22.39 -9.21 -5.05
C VAL A 392 22.71 -9.37 -3.57
N ASN A 393 21.73 -9.17 -2.71
CA ASN A 393 21.86 -9.47 -1.28
C ASN A 393 20.50 -9.96 -0.76
N ALA A 394 20.44 -11.19 -0.29
CA ALA A 394 19.21 -11.83 0.15
C ALA A 394 18.61 -11.10 1.38
N ALA A 395 17.29 -11.18 1.53
CA ALA A 395 16.61 -10.73 2.74
C ALA A 395 17.10 -11.55 3.94
N PRO A 396 17.29 -10.94 5.12
CA PRO A 396 17.64 -11.66 6.33
C PRO A 396 16.50 -12.62 6.71
N ARG A 397 16.86 -13.77 7.29
CA ARG A 397 15.88 -14.75 7.78
C ARG A 397 15.37 -14.45 9.19
N ASP A 398 16.06 -13.58 9.89
CA ASP A 398 15.68 -13.02 11.19
C ASP A 398 16.14 -11.57 11.25
N LEU A 399 15.55 -10.78 12.15
CA LEU A 399 15.90 -9.37 12.31
C LEU A 399 16.97 -9.13 13.40
N GLY A 400 17.46 -10.21 14.00
CA GLY A 400 18.46 -10.19 15.08
C GLY A 400 17.99 -9.43 16.34
N PRO A 401 18.74 -9.52 17.44
CA PRO A 401 18.56 -8.60 18.55
C PRO A 401 18.94 -7.19 18.11
N LYS A 402 18.19 -6.16 18.55
CA LYS A 402 18.64 -4.77 18.39
C LYS A 402 19.96 -4.62 19.13
N THR A 403 21.03 -4.34 18.42
CA THR A 403 22.19 -3.64 19.02
C THR A 403 21.67 -2.28 19.49
N GLN A 404 21.63 -2.10 20.81
CA GLN A 404 21.30 -0.84 21.46
C GLN A 404 22.33 0.22 21.08
#